data_06101dede8f36c6b4c6fd44e8d1d521d
#
_entry.id   06101dede8f36c6b4c6fd44e8d1d521d
#
_cell.length_a   1.000
_cell.length_b   1.000
_cell.length_c   1.000
_cell.angle_alpha   90.00
_cell.angle_beta   90.00
_cell.angle_gamma   90.00
#
_symmetry.space_group_name_H-M   'P 1'
#
loop_
_entity.id
_entity.type
_entity.pdbx_description
1 polymer ?
#
loop_
_entity_poly.entity_id
_entity_poly.type
_entity_poly.pdbx_seq_one_letter_code
_entity_poly.pdbx_strand_id
1 'polypeptide(L)'
;MQKPILPKGTRDFNSEDLYKRNYIINIIKDNFSKFGFNPIETPSFERSETLLGKYGQEGERLIFKILKSGNFLKNVDGKDFEFSNLAPKIVDKALRYDLTAVSYTHLTLPTMQVV
;
A
#
# COMPACT_ATOMS: atom_id res chain seq x y z
N MET A 1 -6.68 20.92 -25.54
CA MET A 1 -6.25 19.65 -24.93
C MET A 1 -5.42 19.95 -23.69
N GLN A 2 -5.80 19.41 -22.56
CA GLN A 2 -5.04 19.62 -21.33
C GLN A 2 -3.73 18.84 -21.39
N LYS A 3 -2.65 19.48 -20.91
CA LYS A 3 -1.36 18.82 -20.80
C LYS A 3 -1.42 17.78 -19.66
N PRO A 4 -0.98 16.55 -19.89
CA PRO A 4 -0.98 15.55 -18.82
C PRO A 4 -0.09 16.00 -17.64
N ILE A 5 -0.62 15.88 -16.44
CA ILE A 5 0.05 16.28 -15.21
C ILE A 5 0.04 15.08 -14.26
N LEU A 6 1.13 14.87 -13.57
CA LEU A 6 1.24 13.79 -12.59
C LEU A 6 0.44 14.12 -11.32
N PRO A 7 -0.11 13.10 -10.64
CA PRO A 7 -0.70 13.30 -9.33
C PRO A 7 0.33 13.88 -8.35
N LYS A 8 -0.15 14.69 -7.42
CA LYS A 8 0.69 15.31 -6.40
C LYS A 8 1.46 14.23 -5.62
N GLY A 9 2.74 14.49 -5.42
CA GLY A 9 3.60 13.57 -4.67
C GLY A 9 4.16 12.42 -5.48
N THR A 10 3.94 12.42 -6.80
CA THR A 10 4.45 11.38 -7.70
C THR A 10 5.38 12.00 -8.73
N ARG A 11 6.20 11.16 -9.35
CA ARG A 11 7.05 11.58 -10.47
C ARG A 11 7.36 10.40 -11.38
N ASP A 12 7.62 10.70 -12.64
CA ASP A 12 8.15 9.72 -13.57
C ASP A 12 9.65 9.58 -13.39
N PHE A 13 10.15 8.40 -13.69
CA PHE A 13 11.58 8.12 -13.66
C PHE A 13 12.02 7.72 -15.06
N ASN A 14 13.03 8.41 -15.60
CA ASN A 14 13.58 8.06 -16.90
C ASN A 14 14.50 6.84 -16.79
N SER A 15 15.05 6.39 -17.92
CA SER A 15 15.88 5.19 -17.96
C SER A 15 17.17 5.37 -17.16
N GLU A 16 17.75 6.55 -17.16
CA GLU A 16 18.95 6.83 -16.37
C GLU A 16 18.69 6.71 -14.88
N ASP A 17 17.59 7.31 -14.40
CA ASP A 17 17.20 7.23 -13.00
C ASP A 17 16.95 5.79 -12.56
N LEU A 18 16.28 5.00 -13.42
CA LEU A 18 16.00 3.59 -13.13
C LEU A 18 17.28 2.76 -13.11
N TYR A 19 18.21 3.04 -14.01
CA TYR A 19 19.50 2.35 -14.01
C TYR A 19 20.24 2.55 -12.70
N LYS A 20 20.30 3.79 -12.23
CA LYS A 20 20.94 4.11 -10.96
C LYS A 20 20.26 3.45 -9.78
N ARG A 21 18.93 3.50 -9.77
CA ARG A 21 18.13 2.86 -8.71
C ARG A 21 18.37 1.36 -8.67
N ASN A 22 18.29 0.70 -9.82
CA ASN A 22 18.46 -0.74 -9.90
C ASN A 22 19.89 -1.16 -9.53
N TYR A 23 20.87 -0.35 -9.85
CA TYR A 23 22.25 -0.59 -9.45
C TYR A 23 22.36 -0.65 -7.92
N ILE A 24 21.80 0.31 -7.24
CA ILE A 24 21.80 0.37 -5.77
C ILE A 24 21.03 -0.80 -5.18
N ILE A 25 19.83 -1.08 -5.70
CA ILE A 25 18.97 -2.16 -5.22
C ILE A 25 19.66 -3.51 -5.38
N ASN A 26 20.34 -3.75 -6.51
CA ASN A 26 21.01 -5.01 -6.75
C ASN A 26 22.18 -5.23 -5.78
N ILE A 27 22.93 -4.18 -5.46
CA ILE A 27 23.99 -4.26 -4.46
C ILE A 27 23.42 -4.63 -3.10
N ILE A 28 22.33 -3.99 -2.70
CA ILE A 28 21.66 -4.27 -1.43
C ILE A 28 21.14 -5.71 -1.40
N LYS A 29 20.47 -6.16 -2.47
CA LYS A 29 19.95 -7.52 -2.56
C LYS A 29 21.06 -8.57 -2.46
N ASP A 30 22.16 -8.35 -3.17
CA ASP A 30 23.28 -9.28 -3.15
C ASP A 30 23.88 -9.40 -1.76
N ASN A 31 24.01 -8.30 -1.04
CA ASN A 31 24.52 -8.32 0.32
C ASN A 31 23.56 -9.02 1.27
N PHE A 32 22.27 -8.73 1.20
CA PHE A 32 21.29 -9.40 2.05
C PHE A 32 21.22 -10.91 1.80
N SER A 33 21.30 -11.32 0.52
CA SER A 33 21.22 -12.74 0.21
C SER A 33 22.39 -13.54 0.77
N LYS A 34 23.55 -12.92 0.96
CA LYS A 34 24.69 -13.56 1.61
C LYS A 34 24.44 -13.91 3.07
N PHE A 35 23.51 -13.23 3.70
CA PHE A 35 23.14 -13.48 5.09
C PHE A 35 21.83 -14.29 5.21
N GLY A 36 21.36 -14.88 4.13
CA GLY A 36 20.19 -15.74 4.14
C GLY A 36 18.84 -15.03 4.00
N PHE A 37 18.83 -13.73 3.73
CA PHE A 37 17.59 -13.00 3.50
C PHE A 37 17.08 -13.21 2.07
N ASN A 38 15.84 -13.63 1.94
CA ASN A 38 15.21 -13.84 0.64
C ASN A 38 14.26 -12.69 0.31
N PRO A 39 14.23 -12.25 -0.95
CA PRO A 39 13.29 -11.20 -1.36
C PRO A 39 11.85 -11.72 -1.36
N ILE A 40 10.93 -10.87 -0.97
CA ILE A 40 9.50 -11.14 -1.04
C ILE A 40 8.79 -9.96 -1.66
N GLU A 41 7.62 -10.19 -2.21
CA GLU A 41 6.74 -9.15 -2.72
C GLU A 41 5.34 -9.36 -2.19
N THR A 42 4.65 -8.28 -1.88
CA THR A 42 3.27 -8.29 -1.47
C THR A 42 2.48 -7.32 -2.33
N PRO A 43 1.14 -7.46 -2.42
CA PRO A 43 0.34 -6.53 -3.23
C PRO A 43 0.48 -5.08 -2.78
N SER A 44 0.33 -4.16 -3.74
CA SER A 44 0.40 -2.73 -3.46
C SER A 44 -0.78 -2.23 -2.65
N PHE A 45 -1.91 -2.93 -2.69
CA PHE A 45 -3.10 -2.57 -1.93
C PHE A 45 -3.55 -3.76 -1.09
N GLU A 46 -4.18 -3.44 0.04
CA GLU A 46 -4.64 -4.41 1.02
C GLU A 46 -6.10 -4.15 1.35
N ARG A 47 -6.73 -5.11 2.00
CA ARG A 47 -8.04 -4.86 2.60
C ARG A 47 -7.93 -3.74 3.63
N SER A 48 -8.86 -2.81 3.59
CA SER A 48 -8.83 -1.67 4.51
C SER A 48 -8.81 -2.11 5.98
N GLU A 49 -9.49 -3.21 6.30
CA GLU A 49 -9.51 -3.78 7.65
C GLU A 49 -8.11 -4.18 8.14
N THR A 50 -7.26 -4.64 7.22
CA THR A 50 -5.90 -5.07 7.56
C THR A 50 -5.02 -3.89 7.95
N LEU A 51 -5.20 -2.75 7.29
CA LEU A 51 -4.37 -1.57 7.50
C LEU A 51 -4.90 -0.64 8.58
N LEU A 52 -6.23 -0.48 8.64
CA LEU A 52 -6.85 0.41 9.62
C LEU A 52 -6.70 -0.16 11.02
N GLY A 53 -6.46 0.73 11.97
CA GLY A 53 -6.25 0.35 13.36
C GLY A 53 -4.81 0.04 13.74
N LYS A 54 -3.92 -0.16 12.76
CA LYS A 54 -2.51 -0.49 13.03
C LYS A 54 -1.63 0.74 13.25
N TYR A 55 -2.03 1.86 12.68
CA TYR A 55 -1.21 3.07 12.67
C TYR A 55 -1.79 4.20 13.53
N GLY A 56 -2.89 3.95 14.26
CA GLY A 56 -3.58 4.96 15.02
C GLY A 56 -4.31 5.96 14.13
N GLN A 57 -4.86 7.02 14.74
CA GLN A 57 -5.67 7.99 14.02
C GLN A 57 -4.90 8.75 12.96
N GLU A 58 -3.67 9.12 13.24
CA GLU A 58 -2.84 9.86 12.30
C GLU A 58 -2.50 9.01 11.09
N GLY A 59 -2.10 7.77 11.30
CA GLY A 59 -1.82 6.85 10.21
C GLY A 59 -3.04 6.58 9.34
N GLU A 60 -4.20 6.43 9.97
CA GLU A 60 -5.45 6.21 9.24
C GLU A 60 -5.80 7.37 8.32
N ARG A 61 -5.48 8.60 8.71
CA ARG A 61 -5.70 9.77 7.86
C ARG A 61 -4.75 9.81 6.66
N LEU A 62 -3.58 9.22 6.78
CA LEU A 62 -2.56 9.22 5.73
C LEU A 62 -2.70 8.06 4.74
N ILE A 63 -3.50 7.05 5.07
CA ILE A 63 -3.71 5.91 4.20
C ILE A 63 -4.65 6.30 3.05
N PHE A 64 -4.21 6.01 1.82
CA PHE A 64 -5.02 6.26 0.63
C PHE A 64 -6.02 5.12 0.44
N LYS A 65 -7.30 5.45 0.54
CA LYS A 65 -8.40 4.50 0.38
C LYS A 65 -8.79 4.39 -1.09
N ILE A 66 -9.18 3.20 -1.50
CA ILE A 66 -9.58 2.91 -2.87
C ILE A 66 -11.07 2.66 -2.91
N LEU A 67 -11.79 3.41 -3.75
CA LEU A 67 -13.22 3.21 -3.95
C LEU A 67 -13.49 1.85 -4.60
N LYS A 68 -14.56 1.21 -4.18
CA LYS A 68 -15.06 0.00 -4.84
C LYS A 68 -15.37 0.28 -6.30
N SER A 69 -15.15 -0.73 -7.14
CA SER A 69 -15.45 -0.63 -8.57
C SER A 69 -16.97 -0.69 -8.82
N GLY A 70 -17.39 -0.10 -9.95
CA GLY A 70 -18.78 -0.13 -10.35
C GLY A 70 -19.65 0.82 -9.55
N ASN A 71 -20.86 0.39 -9.21
CA ASN A 71 -21.79 1.22 -8.44
C ASN A 71 -21.46 1.15 -6.94
N PHE A 72 -20.48 1.94 -6.52
CA PHE A 72 -20.02 1.96 -5.13
C PHE A 72 -21.05 2.55 -4.15
N LEU A 73 -22.08 3.20 -4.65
CA LEU A 73 -23.16 3.77 -3.84
C LEU A 73 -24.35 2.83 -3.65
N LYS A 74 -24.28 1.62 -4.16
CA LYS A 74 -25.41 0.67 -4.17
C LYS A 74 -25.99 0.41 -2.78
N ASN A 75 -25.16 0.33 -1.76
CA ASN A 75 -25.57 0.02 -0.39
C ASN A 75 -25.58 1.24 0.53
N VAL A 76 -25.55 2.45 -0.05
CA VAL A 76 -25.48 3.70 0.71
C VAL A 76 -26.87 4.33 0.77
N ASP A 77 -27.34 4.57 2.00
CA ASP A 77 -28.57 5.33 2.26
C ASP A 77 -28.24 6.79 2.57
N GLY A 78 -29.25 7.65 2.49
CA GLY A 78 -29.09 9.06 2.84
C GLY A 78 -28.63 9.34 4.28
N LYS A 79 -28.72 8.35 5.14
CA LYS A 79 -28.27 8.44 6.54
C LYS A 79 -26.77 8.14 6.70
N ASP A 80 -26.10 7.67 5.65
CA ASP A 80 -24.75 7.15 5.72
C ASP A 80 -23.69 8.17 5.28
N PHE A 81 -24.03 9.44 5.16
CA PHE A 81 -23.11 10.45 4.64
C PHE A 81 -22.08 10.95 5.66
N GLU A 82 -22.11 10.48 6.90
CA GLU A 82 -20.99 10.68 7.79
C GLU A 82 -19.84 9.79 7.40
N PHE A 83 -18.61 10.29 7.49
CA PHE A 83 -17.42 9.57 7.05
C PHE A 83 -17.29 8.20 7.71
N SER A 84 -17.55 8.11 9.01
CA SER A 84 -17.44 6.84 9.75
C SER A 84 -18.41 5.77 9.27
N ASN A 85 -19.57 6.16 8.74
CA ASN A 85 -20.57 5.24 8.21
C ASN A 85 -20.40 4.98 6.73
N LEU A 86 -19.97 5.98 5.98
CA LEU A 86 -19.85 5.91 4.53
C LEU A 86 -18.61 5.13 4.08
N ALA A 87 -17.47 5.38 4.69
CA ALA A 87 -16.20 4.81 4.25
C ALA A 87 -16.22 3.28 4.21
N PRO A 88 -16.69 2.54 5.23
CA PRO A 88 -16.74 1.09 5.17
C PRO A 88 -17.64 0.53 4.05
N LYS A 89 -18.61 1.32 3.60
CA LYS A 89 -19.54 0.89 2.54
C LYS A 89 -19.01 1.10 1.13
N ILE A 90 -18.17 2.11 0.93
CA ILE A 90 -17.66 2.46 -0.40
C ILE A 90 -16.19 2.06 -0.61
N VAL A 91 -15.48 1.72 0.45
CA VAL A 91 -14.06 1.38 0.43
C VAL A 91 -13.85 0.02 1.09
N ASP A 92 -13.21 -0.90 0.38
CA ASP A 92 -12.82 -2.20 0.95
C ASP A 92 -11.31 -2.42 0.86
N LYS A 93 -10.60 -1.58 0.14
CA LYS A 93 -9.16 -1.68 -0.08
C LYS A 93 -8.49 -0.34 0.17
N ALA A 94 -7.20 -0.40 0.46
CA ALA A 94 -6.38 0.79 0.61
C ALA A 94 -4.97 0.49 0.12
N LEU A 95 -4.25 1.53 -0.33
CA LEU A 95 -2.84 1.38 -0.66
C LEU A 95 -2.06 1.10 0.62
N ARG A 96 -1.08 0.21 0.53
CA ARG A 96 -0.23 -0.09 1.69
C ARG A 96 0.48 1.17 2.17
N TYR A 97 0.53 1.33 3.48
CA TYR A 97 1.20 2.48 4.09
C TYR A 97 2.73 2.36 3.97
N ASP A 98 3.24 1.18 4.26
CA ASP A 98 4.66 0.85 4.09
C ASP A 98 4.78 -0.65 3.78
N LEU A 99 5.99 -1.08 3.46
CA LEU A 99 6.26 -2.47 3.11
C LEU A 99 6.33 -3.38 4.33
N THR A 100 6.75 -2.84 5.46
CA THR A 100 7.02 -3.63 6.66
C THR A 100 5.76 -4.16 7.30
N ALA A 101 4.76 -3.30 7.50
CA ALA A 101 3.53 -3.69 8.17
C ALA A 101 2.75 -4.75 7.39
N VAL A 102 2.70 -4.62 6.07
CA VAL A 102 2.03 -5.59 5.20
C VAL A 102 2.74 -6.93 5.24
N SER A 103 4.04 -6.92 5.13
CA SER A 103 4.86 -8.14 5.19
C SER A 103 4.69 -8.85 6.51
N TYR A 104 4.70 -8.11 7.61
CA TYR A 104 4.51 -8.67 8.94
C TYR A 104 3.15 -9.36 9.06
N THR A 105 2.10 -8.74 8.53
CA THR A 105 0.75 -9.27 8.60
C THR A 105 0.58 -10.56 7.80
N HIS A 106 1.12 -10.60 6.59
CA HIS A 106 0.93 -11.74 5.68
C HIS A 106 1.88 -12.90 5.94
N LEU A 107 3.08 -12.60 6.40
CA LEU A 107 4.15 -13.59 6.54
C LEU A 107 4.52 -13.84 8.00
N THR A 108 3.52 -13.73 8.89
CA THR A 108 3.75 -13.79 10.32
C THR A 108 4.47 -15.04 10.79
N LEU A 109 3.73 -16.05 11.14
CA LEU A 109 4.29 -17.19 11.89
C LEU A 109 5.40 -17.94 11.19
N PRO A 110 5.29 -18.32 9.91
CA PRO A 110 6.36 -19.05 9.24
C PRO A 110 7.67 -18.27 9.19
N THR A 111 7.59 -16.97 8.96
CA THR A 111 8.78 -16.12 8.87
C THR A 111 9.44 -15.93 10.23
N MET A 112 8.65 -15.74 11.27
CA MET A 112 9.17 -15.56 12.61
C MET A 112 9.84 -16.82 13.16
N GLN A 113 9.42 -17.99 12.71
CA GLN A 113 10.02 -19.25 13.12
C GLN A 113 11.40 -19.49 12.51
N VAL A 114 11.69 -18.83 11.40
CA VAL A 114 12.97 -18.97 10.71
C VAL A 114 14.04 -18.10 11.35
N VAL A 115 13.63 -17.06 11.99
CA VAL A 115 14.54 -16.16 12.71
C VAL A 115 14.84 -16.73 14.09
#